data_7644d505da97acca17633ee3e3cfa13b
#
_entry.id   7644d505da97acca17633ee3e3cfa13b
#
_cell.length_a   1.000
_cell.length_b   1.000
_cell.length_c   1.000
_cell.angle_alpha   90.00
_cell.angle_beta   90.00
_cell.angle_gamma   90.00
#
_symmetry.space_group_name_H-M   'P 1'
#
loop_
_entity.id
_entity.type
_entity.pdbx_description
1 polymer ?
#
loop_
_entity_poly.entity_id
_entity_poly.type
_entity_poly.pdbx_seq_one_letter_code
_entity_poly.pdbx_strand_id
1 'polypeptide(L)'
;MKKFKRNLFIIITTLITMLGNMVFPVTSMAAENKVNLYATHDFSGILGREGMNILCAYAVYEKDGIEHPVYCLNLELDGAKPNLSYTVDVNNLITDMEVWRTIINGYPYKSLEELGCATKEEAFLATKQAVYCAIYERDPNTYISLGNEAGDRTLNALKQIVNAARTSTEVKPSATLNIYANSAKWEIDEIDNKCVSKEFEVTAAAGIKDYVVNLSGEIAEGTRITDINNNEKNKFNKGEKFKVIMPIKNIQKDGSFSINLNGEVATKPILYGKAAESHLQNVALTGSIYEAGTGTRTEYYFKNETKIVILKQSQETKEPLKDVKFQILDENKEVLFSDLTTNEEGLIIVENLLPGEYYIQEVETLEGYEVYDKLIKIEPKLNEEVKVTVNNLHNSDIEETEKTYTEIEVEQEKSETVVEQNKTEIKVEENKTEIKENIETIKLPKTGM
;
A
#
# COMPACT_ATOMS: atom_id res chain seq x y z
N MET A 1 -33.35 -33.64 -12.15
CA MET A 1 -33.35 -32.21 -11.83
C MET A 1 -33.18 -31.86 -10.35
N LYS A 2 -33.58 -32.69 -9.38
CA LYS A 2 -33.42 -32.37 -7.94
C LYS A 2 -31.97 -32.51 -7.37
N LYS A 3 -31.13 -33.34 -7.94
CA LYS A 3 -29.73 -33.51 -7.48
C LYS A 3 -28.79 -32.35 -7.91
N PHE A 4 -29.07 -31.70 -9.03
CA PHE A 4 -28.23 -30.60 -9.54
C PHE A 4 -28.41 -29.30 -8.74
N LYS A 5 -29.62 -29.04 -8.22
CA LYS A 5 -29.89 -27.85 -7.38
C LYS A 5 -29.25 -27.94 -5.97
N ARG A 6 -29.07 -29.17 -5.45
CA ARG A 6 -28.47 -29.35 -4.09
C ARG A 6 -26.97 -29.14 -4.10
N ASN A 7 -26.28 -29.53 -5.16
CA ASN A 7 -24.82 -29.32 -5.30
C ASN A 7 -24.46 -27.86 -5.59
N LEU A 8 -25.33 -27.14 -6.31
CA LEU A 8 -25.13 -25.72 -6.55
C LEU A 8 -25.31 -24.88 -5.27
N PHE A 9 -26.21 -25.30 -4.38
CA PHE A 9 -26.43 -24.59 -3.12
C PHE A 9 -25.29 -24.82 -2.10
N ILE A 10 -24.66 -26.01 -2.13
CA ILE A 10 -23.49 -26.32 -1.29
C ILE A 10 -22.24 -25.57 -1.78
N ILE A 11 -22.08 -25.40 -3.10
CA ILE A 11 -20.94 -24.64 -3.68
C ILE A 11 -21.10 -23.14 -3.36
N ILE A 12 -22.32 -22.60 -3.42
CA ILE A 12 -22.56 -21.19 -3.08
C ILE A 12 -22.37 -20.93 -1.57
N THR A 13 -22.78 -21.84 -0.69
CA THR A 13 -22.57 -21.69 0.76
C THR A 13 -21.11 -21.87 1.17
N THR A 14 -20.34 -22.76 0.51
CA THR A 14 -18.89 -22.88 0.77
C THR A 14 -18.11 -21.68 0.21
N LEU A 15 -18.54 -21.07 -0.91
CA LEU A 15 -17.90 -19.86 -1.43
C LEU A 15 -18.16 -18.63 -0.54
N ILE A 16 -19.38 -18.52 0.05
CA ILE A 16 -19.73 -17.42 0.96
C ILE A 16 -19.04 -17.58 2.33
N THR A 17 -18.77 -18.82 2.77
CA THR A 17 -18.05 -19.04 4.03
C THR A 17 -16.52 -18.87 3.89
N MET A 18 -15.95 -18.95 2.68
CA MET A 18 -14.53 -18.60 2.42
C MET A 18 -14.30 -17.10 2.25
N LEU A 19 -15.30 -16.32 1.85
CA LEU A 19 -15.23 -14.87 1.78
C LEU A 19 -15.49 -14.16 3.12
N GLY A 20 -15.90 -14.90 4.16
CA GLY A 20 -16.30 -14.35 5.46
C GLY A 20 -15.19 -14.31 6.53
N ASN A 21 -13.99 -14.83 6.29
CA ASN A 21 -12.96 -14.97 7.34
C ASN A 21 -11.57 -14.44 6.98
N MET A 22 -11.46 -13.51 6.03
CA MET A 22 -10.30 -12.63 6.01
C MET A 22 -10.61 -11.35 6.81
N VAL A 23 -10.92 -11.53 8.09
CA VAL A 23 -10.67 -10.48 9.06
C VAL A 23 -9.15 -10.36 9.12
N PHE A 24 -8.59 -9.45 8.32
CA PHE A 24 -7.23 -8.97 8.56
C PHE A 24 -7.25 -8.52 10.02
N PRO A 25 -6.31 -9.00 10.87
CA PRO A 25 -6.17 -8.38 12.15
C PRO A 25 -5.77 -6.93 11.87
N VAL A 26 -6.72 -6.04 11.98
CA VAL A 26 -6.43 -4.65 12.30
C VAL A 26 -5.76 -4.76 13.68
N THR A 27 -4.49 -5.07 13.71
CA THR A 27 -3.63 -4.86 14.88
C THR A 27 -3.41 -3.35 14.94
N SER A 28 -4.52 -2.73 15.08
CA SER A 28 -4.63 -1.37 15.44
C SER A 28 -4.58 -1.27 16.94
N MET A 29 -4.50 -0.12 17.39
CA MET A 29 -4.67 0.46 18.72
C MET A 29 -5.78 -0.14 19.61
N ALA A 30 -6.30 -1.33 19.33
CA ALA A 30 -7.32 -2.04 20.11
C ALA A 30 -6.77 -2.78 21.33
N ALA A 31 -5.49 -2.65 21.66
CA ALA A 31 -4.92 -3.38 22.79
C ALA A 31 -5.09 -2.70 24.16
N GLU A 32 -5.36 -1.39 24.24
CA GLU A 32 -5.69 -0.74 25.51
C GLU A 32 -6.71 0.38 25.27
N ASN A 33 -7.99 0.02 25.22
CA ASN A 33 -9.08 0.99 25.22
C ASN A 33 -9.14 1.81 26.53
N LYS A 34 -8.40 1.43 27.56
CA LYS A 34 -8.41 2.04 28.87
C LYS A 34 -7.01 2.50 29.27
N VAL A 35 -6.92 3.78 29.61
CA VAL A 35 -5.68 4.42 30.06
C VAL A 35 -5.88 4.98 31.48
N ASN A 36 -4.99 4.65 32.40
CA ASN A 36 -5.00 5.20 33.74
C ASN A 36 -4.29 6.54 33.79
N LEU A 37 -4.98 7.54 34.35
CA LEU A 37 -4.48 8.90 34.54
C LEU A 37 -4.16 9.13 36.00
N TYR A 38 -3.06 9.83 36.29
CA TYR A 38 -2.69 10.25 37.62
C TYR A 38 -1.97 11.61 37.57
N ALA A 39 -1.86 12.26 38.68
CA ALA A 39 -1.02 13.47 38.80
C ALA A 39 0.19 13.17 39.66
N THR A 40 1.35 13.61 39.23
CA THR A 40 2.59 13.42 39.96
C THR A 40 2.68 14.37 41.16
N HIS A 41 2.23 15.61 41.00
CA HIS A 41 2.22 16.64 42.02
C HIS A 41 1.31 17.81 41.64
N ASP A 42 0.97 18.63 42.63
CA ASP A 42 0.31 19.92 42.45
C ASP A 42 1.34 21.07 42.52
N PHE A 43 1.09 22.13 41.76
CA PHE A 43 1.90 23.34 41.79
C PHE A 43 1.05 24.59 41.55
N SER A 44 1.56 25.76 42.01
CA SER A 44 0.88 27.06 41.90
C SER A 44 1.90 28.19 41.99
N GLY A 45 1.44 29.45 42.05
CA GLY A 45 2.33 30.60 42.20
C GLY A 45 3.01 31.06 40.91
N ILE A 46 2.55 30.58 39.73
CA ILE A 46 3.10 30.88 38.40
C ILE A 46 2.19 31.86 37.65
N LEU A 47 0.96 31.49 37.40
CA LEU A 47 -0.02 32.32 36.70
C LEU A 47 -1.25 32.59 37.55
N GLY A 48 -1.85 33.75 37.31
CA GLY A 48 -3.16 34.13 37.83
C GLY A 48 -4.13 34.49 36.71
N ARG A 49 -5.44 34.41 37.02
CA ARG A 49 -6.53 34.87 36.18
C ARG A 49 -7.68 35.35 37.05
N GLU A 50 -8.30 36.48 36.67
CA GLU A 50 -9.47 37.04 37.38
C GLU A 50 -9.24 37.21 38.89
N GLY A 51 -8.02 37.63 39.28
CA GLY A 51 -7.65 37.84 40.67
C GLY A 51 -7.33 36.59 41.49
N MET A 52 -7.40 35.41 40.87
CA MET A 52 -7.11 34.11 41.50
C MET A 52 -5.78 33.52 41.02
N ASN A 53 -5.04 32.91 41.97
CA ASN A 53 -3.88 32.09 41.62
C ASN A 53 -4.34 30.74 41.01
N ILE A 54 -3.73 30.34 39.91
CA ILE A 54 -4.03 29.07 39.26
C ILE A 54 -3.30 27.95 39.98
N LEU A 55 -4.08 27.02 40.58
CA LEU A 55 -3.59 25.75 41.09
C LEU A 55 -3.64 24.74 39.94
N CYS A 56 -2.55 24.01 39.68
CA CYS A 56 -2.42 23.06 38.61
C CYS A 56 -1.86 21.73 39.11
N ALA A 57 -2.52 20.63 38.76
CA ALA A 57 -1.98 19.29 38.93
C ALA A 57 -1.25 18.89 37.64
N TYR A 58 -0.02 18.36 37.78
CA TYR A 58 0.74 17.82 36.64
C TYR A 58 0.22 16.41 36.28
N ALA A 59 -0.78 16.37 35.43
CA ALA A 59 -1.48 15.16 35.06
C ALA A 59 -0.79 14.42 33.88
N VAL A 60 -0.64 13.11 34.02
CA VAL A 60 0.07 12.28 33.09
C VAL A 60 -0.62 10.90 32.92
N TYR A 61 -0.20 10.17 31.92
CA TYR A 61 -0.35 8.72 31.81
C TYR A 61 1.00 8.10 31.41
N GLU A 62 1.19 6.82 31.72
CA GLU A 62 2.40 6.11 31.36
C GLU A 62 2.14 5.24 30.12
N LYS A 63 3.07 5.28 29.16
CA LYS A 63 3.11 4.41 28.01
C LYS A 63 4.56 4.05 27.70
N ASP A 64 4.84 2.77 27.56
CA ASP A 64 6.19 2.23 27.28
C ASP A 64 7.25 2.71 28.30
N GLY A 65 6.87 2.86 29.58
CA GLY A 65 7.73 3.34 30.66
C GLY A 65 8.01 4.85 30.63
N ILE A 66 7.28 5.59 29.80
CA ILE A 66 7.41 7.06 29.67
C ILE A 66 6.12 7.74 30.12
N GLU A 67 6.25 8.74 30.99
CA GLU A 67 5.14 9.62 31.37
C GLU A 67 4.85 10.65 30.27
N HIS A 68 3.60 10.68 29.82
CA HIS A 68 3.12 11.65 28.84
C HIS A 68 2.09 12.59 29.47
N PRO A 69 2.21 13.91 29.24
CA PRO A 69 1.24 14.88 29.73
C PRO A 69 -0.16 14.65 29.17
N VAL A 70 -1.18 14.86 29.96
CA VAL A 70 -2.58 14.91 29.54
C VAL A 70 -3.19 16.27 29.84
N TYR A 71 -4.05 16.73 28.93
CA TYR A 71 -4.72 18.02 29.06
C TYR A 71 -6.21 17.82 29.25
N CYS A 72 -6.71 18.34 30.37
CA CYS A 72 -8.13 18.31 30.71
C CYS A 72 -8.95 19.14 29.70
N LEU A 73 -10.13 18.65 29.35
CA LEU A 73 -11.02 19.27 28.36
C LEU A 73 -12.25 19.91 28.98
N ASN A 74 -12.56 19.60 30.25
CA ASN A 74 -13.75 20.07 30.96
C ASN A 74 -13.35 20.80 32.26
N LEU A 75 -13.32 22.13 32.25
CA LEU A 75 -12.80 22.93 33.36
C LEU A 75 -13.56 22.73 34.67
N GLU A 76 -14.86 22.47 34.62
CA GLU A 76 -15.75 22.39 35.77
C GLU A 76 -15.79 21.02 36.45
N LEU A 77 -15.12 20.02 35.85
CA LEU A 77 -15.09 18.65 36.36
C LEU A 77 -13.79 18.35 37.09
N ASP A 78 -13.80 17.27 37.89
CA ASP A 78 -12.61 16.83 38.62
C ASP A 78 -11.59 16.16 37.69
N GLY A 79 -10.36 16.71 37.65
CA GLY A 79 -9.22 16.10 36.93
C GLY A 79 -8.38 15.21 37.85
N ALA A 80 -7.38 14.55 37.27
CA ALA A 80 -6.40 13.80 38.07
C ALA A 80 -5.69 14.73 39.06
N LYS A 81 -5.53 14.26 40.29
CA LYS A 81 -4.86 14.93 41.40
C LYS A 81 -3.92 13.93 42.09
N PRO A 82 -2.96 14.32 42.92
CA PRO A 82 -2.06 13.38 43.56
C PRO A 82 -2.73 12.24 44.35
N ASN A 83 -3.96 12.49 44.81
CA ASN A 83 -4.79 11.51 45.54
C ASN A 83 -6.02 11.00 44.76
N LEU A 84 -6.13 11.32 43.48
CA LEU A 84 -7.23 10.94 42.62
C LEU A 84 -6.70 10.52 41.26
N SER A 85 -6.55 9.21 41.04
CA SER A 85 -6.31 8.61 39.74
C SER A 85 -7.62 8.03 39.17
N TYR A 86 -7.78 8.02 37.84
CA TYR A 86 -8.93 7.41 37.20
C TYR A 86 -8.60 6.94 35.81
N THR A 87 -9.46 6.08 35.26
CA THR A 87 -9.28 5.50 33.93
C THR A 87 -10.18 6.17 32.92
N VAL A 88 -9.67 6.36 31.70
CA VAL A 88 -10.42 6.85 30.55
C VAL A 88 -10.46 5.81 29.44
N ASP A 89 -11.56 5.78 28.68
CA ASP A 89 -11.67 5.01 27.45
C ASP A 89 -11.14 5.85 26.28
N VAL A 90 -10.21 5.26 25.51
CA VAL A 90 -9.52 5.93 24.39
C VAL A 90 -9.91 5.27 23.08
N ASN A 91 -10.99 5.75 22.48
CA ASN A 91 -11.55 5.18 21.23
C ASN A 91 -11.56 6.18 20.07
N ASN A 92 -11.22 7.44 20.30
CA ASN A 92 -11.37 8.53 19.35
C ASN A 92 -10.14 9.44 19.33
N LEU A 93 -10.07 10.30 18.33
CA LEU A 93 -9.10 11.40 18.21
C LEU A 93 -9.77 12.73 18.52
N ILE A 94 -8.96 13.72 18.92
CA ILE A 94 -9.39 15.11 18.93
C ILE A 94 -9.57 15.56 17.49
N THR A 95 -10.78 15.93 17.11
CA THR A 95 -11.15 16.42 15.77
C THR A 95 -11.23 17.93 15.67
N ASP A 96 -11.32 18.62 16.81
CA ASP A 96 -11.26 20.09 16.85
C ASP A 96 -9.85 20.57 16.47
N MET A 97 -9.77 21.28 15.34
CA MET A 97 -8.49 21.70 14.78
C MET A 97 -7.81 22.81 15.59
N GLU A 98 -8.55 23.66 16.29
CA GLU A 98 -7.92 24.67 17.16
C GLU A 98 -7.28 24.01 18.39
N VAL A 99 -7.98 23.04 18.99
CA VAL A 99 -7.43 22.24 20.11
C VAL A 99 -6.23 21.42 19.66
N TRP A 100 -6.32 20.74 18.50
CA TRP A 100 -5.20 19.99 17.94
C TRP A 100 -3.99 20.88 17.69
N ARG A 101 -4.16 22.04 17.01
CA ARG A 101 -3.09 23.01 16.77
C ARG A 101 -2.49 23.54 18.07
N THR A 102 -3.33 23.79 19.07
CA THR A 102 -2.87 24.25 20.38
C THR A 102 -1.93 23.24 21.01
N ILE A 103 -2.30 21.96 21.01
CA ILE A 103 -1.51 20.91 21.65
C ILE A 103 -0.21 20.65 20.87
N ILE A 104 -0.24 20.60 19.53
CA ILE A 104 0.98 20.36 18.74
C ILE A 104 1.97 21.53 18.74
N ASN A 105 1.50 22.75 19.05
CA ASN A 105 2.34 23.93 19.28
C ASN A 105 2.70 24.13 20.75
N GLY A 106 2.27 23.24 21.63
CA GLY A 106 2.57 23.22 23.07
C GLY A 106 3.43 22.01 23.45
N TYR A 107 3.63 21.85 24.75
CA TYR A 107 4.37 20.74 25.34
C TYR A 107 3.52 19.44 25.29
N PRO A 108 4.07 18.26 24.98
CA PRO A 108 5.48 17.95 24.75
C PRO A 108 5.92 18.01 23.27
N TYR A 109 5.08 18.43 22.33
CA TYR A 109 5.42 18.50 20.90
C TYR A 109 6.41 19.62 20.58
N LYS A 110 6.44 20.66 21.42
CA LYS A 110 7.46 21.70 21.47
C LYS A 110 8.35 21.49 22.70
N SER A 111 9.65 21.68 22.53
CA SER A 111 10.62 21.60 23.61
C SER A 111 10.47 22.78 24.61
N LEU A 112 11.08 22.64 25.76
CA LEU A 112 11.13 23.77 26.76
C LEU A 112 11.80 25.00 26.15
N GLU A 113 12.88 24.81 25.40
CA GLU A 113 13.61 25.88 24.73
C GLU A 113 12.74 26.59 23.66
N GLU A 114 12.02 25.85 22.81
CA GLU A 114 11.11 26.43 21.81
C GLU A 114 9.98 27.24 22.45
N LEU A 115 9.53 26.85 23.63
CA LEU A 115 8.51 27.56 24.39
C LEU A 115 9.08 28.69 25.32
N GLY A 116 10.40 28.77 25.43
CA GLY A 116 11.06 29.70 26.34
C GLY A 116 10.81 29.39 27.80
N CYS A 117 10.49 28.15 28.17
CA CYS A 117 10.21 27.66 29.50
C CYS A 117 11.47 27.06 30.16
N ALA A 118 11.64 27.21 31.45
CA ALA A 118 12.75 26.62 32.20
C ALA A 118 12.40 25.22 32.73
N THR A 119 11.13 24.95 33.00
CA THR A 119 10.67 23.67 33.57
C THR A 119 9.49 23.09 32.84
N LYS A 120 9.25 21.77 33.05
CA LYS A 120 8.09 21.06 32.49
C LYS A 120 6.77 21.62 33.03
N GLU A 121 6.75 22.06 34.28
CA GLU A 121 5.58 22.64 34.91
C GLU A 121 5.16 23.94 34.22
N GLU A 122 6.13 24.82 33.90
CA GLU A 122 5.89 26.04 33.14
C GLU A 122 5.27 25.73 31.77
N ALA A 123 5.89 24.84 31.01
CA ALA A 123 5.44 24.43 29.66
C ALA A 123 4.08 23.71 29.69
N PHE A 124 3.87 22.84 30.68
CA PHE A 124 2.60 22.15 30.91
C PHE A 124 1.47 23.12 31.22
N LEU A 125 1.70 24.06 32.18
CA LEU A 125 0.70 25.07 32.57
C LEU A 125 0.35 26.00 31.41
N ALA A 126 1.34 26.46 30.66
CA ALA A 126 1.13 27.27 29.46
C ALA A 126 0.24 26.55 28.44
N THR A 127 0.56 25.29 28.12
CA THR A 127 -0.20 24.50 27.18
C THR A 127 -1.61 24.19 27.69
N LYS A 128 -1.76 23.81 28.96
CA LYS A 128 -3.07 23.54 29.59
C LYS A 128 -4.00 24.75 29.50
N GLN A 129 -3.48 25.93 29.83
CA GLN A 129 -4.29 27.17 29.78
C GLN A 129 -4.56 27.59 28.33
N ALA A 130 -3.65 27.34 27.39
CA ALA A 130 -3.88 27.56 25.98
C ALA A 130 -5.00 26.63 25.42
N VAL A 131 -5.05 25.36 25.87
CA VAL A 131 -6.17 24.44 25.54
C VAL A 131 -7.50 25.01 26.04
N TYR A 132 -7.54 25.59 27.23
CA TYR A 132 -8.75 26.26 27.71
C TYR A 132 -9.07 27.55 26.92
N CYS A 133 -8.07 28.23 26.36
CA CYS A 133 -8.31 29.36 25.47
C CYS A 133 -8.97 28.87 24.14
N ALA A 134 -8.57 27.71 23.64
CA ALA A 134 -9.17 27.11 22.43
C ALA A 134 -10.62 26.62 22.68
N ILE A 135 -10.84 25.87 23.78
CA ILE A 135 -12.15 25.26 24.06
C ILE A 135 -13.20 26.31 24.47
N TYR A 136 -12.82 27.27 25.31
CA TYR A 136 -13.73 28.24 25.92
C TYR A 136 -13.60 29.65 25.33
N GLU A 137 -12.91 29.79 24.19
CA GLU A 137 -12.72 31.07 23.48
C GLU A 137 -12.13 32.18 24.38
N ARG A 138 -11.29 31.81 25.38
CA ARG A 138 -10.73 32.74 26.34
C ARG A 138 -9.69 33.65 25.68
N ASP A 139 -9.71 34.95 26.11
CA ASP A 139 -8.64 35.88 25.74
C ASP A 139 -7.37 35.55 26.54
N PRO A 140 -6.23 35.23 25.92
CA PRO A 140 -4.97 34.97 26.62
C PRO A 140 -4.46 36.17 27.38
N ASN A 141 -4.95 37.40 27.10
CA ASN A 141 -4.58 38.62 27.83
C ASN A 141 -5.26 38.72 29.21
N THR A 142 -6.23 37.87 29.50
CA THR A 142 -6.84 37.81 30.84
C THR A 142 -5.96 37.09 31.88
N TYR A 143 -4.90 36.41 31.42
CA TYR A 143 -3.91 35.77 32.29
C TYR A 143 -2.81 36.76 32.68
N ILE A 144 -2.30 36.66 33.90
CA ILE A 144 -1.23 37.49 34.45
C ILE A 144 -0.12 36.62 35.02
N SER A 145 1.11 37.10 34.94
CA SER A 145 2.24 36.59 35.71
C SER A 145 2.06 37.00 37.19
N LEU A 146 2.44 36.10 38.09
CA LEU A 146 2.41 36.43 39.54
C LEU A 146 3.68 37.13 40.02
N GLY A 147 4.40 37.81 39.13
CA GLY A 147 5.53 38.68 39.45
C GLY A 147 6.85 37.92 39.67
N ASN A 148 7.00 36.75 39.09
CA ASN A 148 8.26 36.01 39.10
C ASN A 148 8.65 35.54 37.67
N GLU A 149 9.91 35.20 37.48
CA GLU A 149 10.43 34.79 36.16
C GLU A 149 9.70 33.60 35.57
N ALA A 150 9.28 32.62 36.38
CA ALA A 150 8.51 31.46 35.94
C ALA A 150 7.14 31.90 35.39
N GLY A 151 6.47 32.85 36.07
CA GLY A 151 5.22 33.44 35.62
C GLY A 151 5.37 34.17 34.27
N ASP A 152 6.43 34.96 34.14
CA ASP A 152 6.69 35.71 32.89
C ASP A 152 6.96 34.78 31.72
N ARG A 153 7.79 33.74 31.88
CA ARG A 153 8.06 32.73 30.86
C ARG A 153 6.79 31.97 30.47
N THR A 154 6.02 31.51 31.47
CA THR A 154 4.79 30.75 31.27
C THR A 154 3.72 31.59 30.54
N LEU A 155 3.55 32.86 30.91
CA LEU A 155 2.60 33.78 30.26
C LEU A 155 2.99 34.00 28.77
N ASN A 156 4.29 34.21 28.51
CA ASN A 156 4.79 34.38 27.17
C ASN A 156 4.54 33.09 26.32
N ALA A 157 4.85 31.90 26.87
CA ALA A 157 4.61 30.62 26.23
C ALA A 157 3.11 30.40 25.92
N LEU A 158 2.22 30.71 26.89
CA LEU A 158 0.77 30.63 26.70
C LEU A 158 0.31 31.47 25.49
N LYS A 159 0.73 32.75 25.46
CA LYS A 159 0.38 33.67 24.36
C LYS A 159 0.96 33.20 23.00
N GLN A 160 2.19 32.71 23.02
CA GLN A 160 2.83 32.11 21.82
C GLN A 160 2.04 30.94 21.30
N ILE A 161 1.66 29.98 22.15
CA ILE A 161 0.88 28.78 21.77
C ILE A 161 -0.48 29.18 21.20
N VAL A 162 -1.24 30.05 21.87
CA VAL A 162 -2.56 30.52 21.44
C VAL A 162 -2.45 31.24 20.08
N ASN A 163 -1.46 32.13 19.95
CA ASN A 163 -1.25 32.84 18.70
C ASN A 163 -0.91 31.84 17.53
N ALA A 164 0.00 30.91 17.77
CA ALA A 164 0.37 29.88 16.78
C ALA A 164 -0.86 29.05 16.36
N ALA A 165 -1.69 28.61 17.32
CA ALA A 165 -2.89 27.83 17.02
C ALA A 165 -3.94 28.59 16.22
N ARG A 166 -4.18 29.86 16.54
CA ARG A 166 -5.21 30.71 15.91
C ARG A 166 -4.80 31.26 14.54
N THR A 167 -3.52 31.50 14.32
CA THR A 167 -3.01 32.00 13.03
C THR A 167 -2.65 30.88 12.04
N SER A 168 -2.45 29.67 12.51
CA SER A 168 -2.12 28.53 11.66
C SER A 168 -3.31 28.06 10.84
N THR A 169 -3.05 27.74 9.58
CA THR A 169 -3.97 27.02 8.68
C THR A 169 -3.65 25.52 8.59
N GLU A 170 -2.68 25.04 9.39
CA GLU A 170 -2.29 23.64 9.41
C GLU A 170 -3.47 22.73 9.76
N VAL A 171 -3.62 21.66 9.00
CA VAL A 171 -4.60 20.60 9.26
C VAL A 171 -3.88 19.31 9.60
N LYS A 172 -4.47 18.48 10.45
CA LYS A 172 -3.92 17.16 10.75
C LYS A 172 -3.80 16.37 9.44
N PRO A 173 -2.60 15.87 9.07
CA PRO A 173 -2.43 15.08 7.86
C PRO A 173 -3.27 13.79 7.91
N SER A 174 -3.72 13.32 6.74
CA SER A 174 -4.32 11.99 6.63
C SER A 174 -3.28 10.90 6.86
N ALA A 175 -3.69 9.82 7.50
CA ALA A 175 -2.89 8.59 7.64
C ALA A 175 -2.95 7.68 6.40
N THR A 176 -3.56 8.13 5.30
CA THR A 176 -3.67 7.35 4.06
C THR A 176 -2.30 7.10 3.45
N LEU A 177 -2.03 5.83 3.11
CA LEU A 177 -0.86 5.41 2.35
C LEU A 177 -1.23 5.34 0.87
N ASN A 178 -0.45 6.01 0.01
CA ASN A 178 -0.65 5.99 -1.43
C ASN A 178 0.39 5.08 -2.08
N ILE A 179 -0.02 4.28 -3.07
CA ILE A 179 0.82 3.33 -3.79
C ILE A 179 0.96 3.79 -5.23
N TYR A 180 2.18 4.01 -5.68
CA TYR A 180 2.50 4.39 -7.05
C TYR A 180 3.32 3.29 -7.70
N ALA A 181 2.89 2.83 -8.89
CA ALA A 181 3.68 1.93 -9.72
C ALA A 181 4.64 2.72 -10.60
N ASN A 182 5.87 2.27 -10.74
CA ASN A 182 6.87 2.90 -11.60
C ASN A 182 6.58 2.71 -13.10
N SER A 183 5.88 1.61 -13.45
CA SER A 183 5.49 1.27 -14.81
C SER A 183 4.00 0.97 -14.90
N ALA A 184 3.37 1.31 -16.03
CA ALA A 184 1.99 0.89 -16.31
C ALA A 184 1.92 -0.61 -16.65
N LYS A 185 3.00 -1.18 -17.22
CA LYS A 185 3.07 -2.57 -17.69
C LYS A 185 3.86 -3.43 -16.70
N TRP A 186 3.59 -4.71 -16.72
CA TRP A 186 4.47 -5.74 -16.17
C TRP A 186 5.60 -5.96 -17.14
N GLU A 187 6.83 -5.96 -16.64
CA GLU A 187 8.04 -6.10 -17.43
C GLU A 187 8.78 -7.37 -17.00
N ILE A 188 9.60 -7.95 -17.89
CA ILE A 188 10.45 -9.07 -17.52
C ILE A 188 11.37 -8.60 -16.39
N ASP A 189 11.44 -9.38 -15.31
CA ASP A 189 12.27 -9.04 -14.17
C ASP A 189 13.75 -9.14 -14.55
N GLU A 190 14.51 -8.07 -14.26
CA GLU A 190 15.92 -7.97 -14.63
C GLU A 190 16.83 -9.01 -13.93
N ILE A 191 16.39 -9.55 -12.79
CA ILE A 191 17.15 -10.52 -12.00
C ILE A 191 16.69 -11.95 -12.29
N ASP A 192 15.39 -12.15 -12.59
CA ASP A 192 14.79 -13.46 -12.89
C ASP A 192 13.95 -13.37 -14.17
N ASN A 193 14.57 -13.61 -15.32
CA ASN A 193 13.93 -13.51 -16.65
C ASN A 193 12.75 -14.47 -16.88
N LYS A 194 12.49 -15.42 -15.96
CA LYS A 194 11.32 -16.32 -15.97
C LYS A 194 10.10 -15.70 -15.28
N CYS A 195 10.24 -14.50 -14.77
CA CYS A 195 9.21 -13.75 -14.05
C CYS A 195 8.96 -12.40 -14.72
N VAL A 196 7.75 -11.88 -14.50
CA VAL A 196 7.48 -10.45 -14.67
C VAL A 196 7.43 -9.77 -13.33
N SER A 197 7.82 -8.51 -13.28
CA SER A 197 7.81 -7.70 -12.07
C SER A 197 7.27 -6.31 -12.31
N LYS A 198 6.83 -5.67 -11.22
CA LYS A 198 6.50 -4.26 -11.18
C LYS A 198 6.94 -3.69 -9.83
N GLU A 199 7.61 -2.55 -9.87
CA GLU A 199 8.09 -1.82 -8.70
C GLU A 199 7.07 -0.80 -8.23
N PHE A 200 6.97 -0.62 -6.91
CA PHE A 200 6.03 0.28 -6.26
C PHE A 200 6.74 1.16 -5.23
N GLU A 201 6.30 2.41 -5.18
CA GLU A 201 6.68 3.40 -4.17
C GLU A 201 5.48 3.74 -3.29
N VAL A 202 5.73 3.95 -1.99
CA VAL A 202 4.70 4.30 -1.02
C VAL A 202 4.93 5.70 -0.47
N THR A 203 3.89 6.51 -0.50
CA THR A 203 3.90 7.88 0.05
C THR A 203 2.73 8.11 0.98
N ALA A 204 2.80 9.17 1.79
CA ALA A 204 1.71 9.65 2.62
C ALA A 204 1.80 11.18 2.77
N ALA A 205 0.71 11.80 3.26
CA ALA A 205 0.67 13.25 3.54
C ALA A 205 1.63 13.68 4.67
N ALA A 206 2.09 12.73 5.49
CA ALA A 206 3.10 12.94 6.53
C ALA A 206 4.18 11.85 6.44
N GLY A 207 5.20 11.94 7.31
CA GLY A 207 6.27 10.94 7.31
C GLY A 207 5.77 9.53 7.64
N ILE A 208 6.20 8.55 6.86
CA ILE A 208 5.95 7.12 7.13
C ILE A 208 7.08 6.62 8.04
N LYS A 209 6.75 5.79 9.04
CA LYS A 209 7.74 5.08 9.85
C LYS A 209 8.12 3.76 9.19
N ASP A 210 7.12 2.89 9.06
CA ASP A 210 7.21 1.62 8.35
C ASP A 210 5.84 1.23 7.76
N TYR A 211 5.82 0.23 6.88
CA TYR A 211 4.60 -0.33 6.34
C TYR A 211 4.74 -1.80 5.99
N VAL A 212 3.61 -2.53 6.00
CA VAL A 212 3.50 -3.93 5.60
C VAL A 212 2.65 -4.01 4.34
N VAL A 213 3.09 -4.83 3.39
CA VAL A 213 2.42 -5.09 2.11
C VAL A 213 1.77 -6.47 2.15
N ASN A 214 0.52 -6.56 1.75
CA ASN A 214 -0.21 -7.81 1.57
C ASN A 214 -0.93 -7.81 0.21
N LEU A 215 -1.05 -8.98 -0.40
CA LEU A 215 -1.81 -9.17 -1.62
C LEU A 215 -3.12 -9.91 -1.32
N SER A 216 -4.18 -9.58 -2.06
CA SER A 216 -5.47 -10.28 -1.98
C SER A 216 -6.19 -10.27 -3.33
N GLY A 217 -7.07 -11.24 -3.57
CA GLY A 217 -7.79 -11.39 -4.83
C GLY A 217 -7.27 -12.56 -5.67
N GLU A 218 -7.36 -12.47 -6.99
CA GLU A 218 -6.83 -13.48 -7.91
C GLU A 218 -5.32 -13.28 -8.10
N ILE A 219 -4.54 -14.12 -7.48
CA ILE A 219 -3.08 -14.03 -7.50
C ILE A 219 -2.53 -15.23 -8.25
N ALA A 220 -1.70 -15.01 -9.26
CA ALA A 220 -1.01 -16.08 -9.97
C ALA A 220 -0.12 -16.87 -8.99
N GLU A 221 -0.09 -18.19 -9.11
CA GLU A 221 0.69 -19.07 -8.24
C GLU A 221 2.18 -18.67 -8.26
N GLY A 222 2.82 -18.63 -7.09
CA GLY A 222 4.22 -18.24 -6.94
C GLY A 222 4.49 -16.73 -7.00
N THR A 223 3.45 -15.90 -6.99
CA THR A 223 3.60 -14.44 -6.84
C THR A 223 4.22 -14.12 -5.47
N ARG A 224 5.19 -13.22 -5.45
CA ARG A 224 5.95 -12.82 -4.25
C ARG A 224 6.02 -11.32 -4.12
N ILE A 225 6.12 -10.86 -2.89
CA ILE A 225 6.51 -9.49 -2.53
C ILE A 225 7.99 -9.52 -2.16
N THR A 226 8.78 -8.62 -2.73
CA THR A 226 10.23 -8.58 -2.52
C THR A 226 10.72 -7.14 -2.36
N ASP A 227 11.95 -6.99 -1.89
CA ASP A 227 12.69 -5.76 -2.09
C ASP A 227 13.13 -5.59 -3.57
N ILE A 228 13.82 -4.52 -3.89
CA ILE A 228 14.30 -4.25 -5.26
C ILE A 228 15.33 -5.26 -5.77
N ASN A 229 15.95 -6.05 -4.88
CA ASN A 229 16.95 -7.09 -5.18
C ASN A 229 16.34 -8.51 -5.20
N ASN A 230 15.02 -8.63 -5.27
CA ASN A 230 14.26 -9.89 -5.25
C ASN A 230 14.35 -10.69 -3.94
N ASN A 231 14.80 -10.10 -2.82
CA ASN A 231 14.71 -10.75 -1.52
C ASN A 231 13.29 -10.67 -1.00
N GLU A 232 12.68 -11.81 -0.66
CA GLU A 232 11.34 -11.87 -0.12
C GLU A 232 11.25 -11.10 1.20
N LYS A 233 10.35 -10.12 1.25
CA LYS A 233 9.97 -9.39 2.47
C LYS A 233 8.64 -8.69 2.23
N ASN A 234 7.88 -8.50 3.30
CA ASN A 234 6.61 -7.79 3.25
C ASN A 234 6.56 -6.56 4.17
N LYS A 235 7.57 -6.38 5.02
CA LYS A 235 7.70 -5.19 5.88
C LYS A 235 8.82 -4.29 5.37
N PHE A 236 8.51 -3.00 5.20
CA PHE A 236 9.38 -1.99 4.61
C PHE A 236 9.47 -0.76 5.51
N ASN A 237 10.63 -0.11 5.51
CA ASN A 237 10.84 1.14 6.24
C ASN A 237 10.56 2.34 5.33
N LYS A 238 10.59 3.53 5.93
CA LYS A 238 10.48 4.80 5.21
C LYS A 238 11.39 4.86 3.98
N GLY A 239 10.79 5.14 2.81
CA GLY A 239 11.50 5.33 1.56
C GLY A 239 11.97 4.05 0.86
N GLU A 240 11.82 2.88 1.46
CA GLU A 240 12.03 1.63 0.76
C GLU A 240 10.91 1.40 -0.25
N LYS A 241 11.28 0.87 -1.41
CA LYS A 241 10.36 0.42 -2.45
C LYS A 241 10.20 -1.08 -2.39
N PHE A 242 9.10 -1.58 -2.94
CA PHE A 242 8.88 -3.02 -3.07
C PHE A 242 8.57 -3.40 -4.51
N LYS A 243 8.79 -4.67 -4.83
CA LYS A 243 8.39 -5.30 -6.09
C LYS A 243 7.33 -6.36 -5.81
N VAL A 244 6.43 -6.52 -6.77
CA VAL A 244 5.62 -7.72 -6.89
C VAL A 244 6.14 -8.48 -8.10
N ILE A 245 6.44 -9.77 -7.93
CA ILE A 245 7.06 -10.63 -8.95
C ILE A 245 6.13 -11.82 -9.20
N MET A 246 5.83 -12.10 -10.47
CA MET A 246 4.96 -13.21 -10.90
C MET A 246 5.70 -14.12 -11.87
N PRO A 247 5.74 -15.45 -11.65
CA PRO A 247 6.28 -16.39 -12.63
C PRO A 247 5.42 -16.41 -13.90
N ILE A 248 6.03 -16.14 -15.07
CA ILE A 248 5.34 -16.04 -16.38
C ILE A 248 4.55 -17.33 -16.68
N LYS A 249 5.15 -18.49 -16.39
CA LYS A 249 4.52 -19.81 -16.64
C LYS A 249 3.19 -20.02 -15.91
N ASN A 250 2.95 -19.27 -14.82
CA ASN A 250 1.76 -19.38 -13.99
C ASN A 250 0.69 -18.35 -14.34
N ILE A 251 0.98 -17.44 -15.29
CA ILE A 251 0.03 -16.44 -15.79
C ILE A 251 -0.76 -17.04 -16.96
N GLN A 252 -1.66 -17.98 -16.66
CA GLN A 252 -2.42 -18.74 -17.67
C GLN A 252 -3.74 -18.08 -18.09
N LYS A 253 -4.18 -17.05 -17.38
CA LYS A 253 -5.39 -16.26 -17.65
C LYS A 253 -5.19 -14.83 -17.16
N ASP A 254 -6.02 -13.94 -17.66
CA ASP A 254 -6.13 -12.59 -17.13
C ASP A 254 -6.62 -12.62 -15.69
N GLY A 255 -6.17 -11.67 -14.90
CA GLY A 255 -6.57 -11.58 -13.52
C GLY A 255 -6.30 -10.21 -12.91
N SER A 256 -6.75 -10.05 -11.67
CA SER A 256 -6.49 -8.84 -10.89
C SER A 256 -6.35 -9.16 -9.41
N PHE A 257 -5.52 -8.39 -8.74
CA PHE A 257 -5.34 -8.48 -7.29
C PHE A 257 -5.20 -7.11 -6.68
N SER A 258 -5.44 -7.02 -5.38
CA SER A 258 -5.23 -5.81 -4.61
C SER A 258 -3.93 -5.89 -3.81
N ILE A 259 -3.17 -4.81 -3.85
CA ILE A 259 -2.05 -4.54 -2.95
C ILE A 259 -2.62 -3.75 -1.78
N ASN A 260 -2.51 -4.27 -0.56
CA ASN A 260 -3.02 -3.65 0.65
C ASN A 260 -1.85 -3.28 1.56
N LEU A 261 -1.85 -2.05 2.04
CA LEU A 261 -0.86 -1.52 2.96
C LEU A 261 -1.45 -1.31 4.35
N ASN A 262 -0.65 -1.63 5.35
CA ASN A 262 -0.84 -1.21 6.74
C ASN A 262 0.48 -0.65 7.23
N GLY A 263 0.48 0.53 7.86
CA GLY A 263 1.71 1.15 8.33
C GLY A 263 1.46 2.24 9.36
N GLU A 264 2.52 2.93 9.77
CA GLU A 264 2.47 4.01 10.75
C GLU A 264 2.86 5.34 10.08
N VAL A 265 1.95 6.33 10.14
CA VAL A 265 2.09 7.67 9.53
C VAL A 265 2.20 8.74 10.62
N ALA A 266 3.15 9.66 10.50
CA ALA A 266 3.47 10.70 11.50
C ALA A 266 2.47 11.87 11.50
N THR A 267 1.19 11.59 11.77
CA THR A 267 0.11 12.58 11.76
C THR A 267 0.02 13.40 13.06
N LYS A 268 0.82 13.07 14.08
CA LYS A 268 0.73 13.62 15.45
C LYS A 268 -0.69 13.53 16.01
N PRO A 269 -1.25 12.30 16.15
CA PRO A 269 -2.61 12.11 16.62
C PRO A 269 -2.70 12.52 18.11
N ILE A 270 -3.70 13.32 18.44
CA ILE A 270 -4.07 13.61 19.82
C ILE A 270 -5.26 12.74 20.17
N LEU A 271 -5.08 11.84 21.12
CA LEU A 271 -6.12 10.89 21.49
C LEU A 271 -7.13 11.54 22.44
N TYR A 272 -8.42 11.22 22.28
CA TYR A 272 -9.47 11.64 23.19
C TYR A 272 -9.75 10.53 24.22
N GLY A 273 -9.54 10.86 25.48
CA GLY A 273 -9.84 9.99 26.62
C GLY A 273 -11.18 10.38 27.24
N LYS A 274 -12.17 9.49 27.19
CA LYS A 274 -13.49 9.67 27.80
C LYS A 274 -13.52 9.06 29.19
N ALA A 275 -13.80 9.88 30.22
CA ALA A 275 -13.98 9.40 31.59
C ALA A 275 -15.25 8.56 31.70
N ALA A 276 -15.20 7.48 32.48
CA ALA A 276 -16.35 6.63 32.75
C ALA A 276 -17.41 7.33 33.63
N GLU A 277 -16.95 8.18 34.55
CA GLU A 277 -17.80 8.88 35.51
C GLU A 277 -18.03 10.32 35.05
N SER A 278 -19.27 10.77 35.11
CA SER A 278 -19.69 12.09 34.61
C SER A 278 -19.12 13.29 35.35
N HIS A 279 -18.62 13.11 36.56
CA HIS A 279 -17.99 14.18 37.37
C HIS A 279 -16.47 14.28 37.09
N LEU A 280 -15.88 13.33 36.33
CA LEU A 280 -14.47 13.33 35.95
C LEU A 280 -14.25 13.94 34.57
N GLN A 281 -13.10 14.57 34.39
CA GLN A 281 -12.72 15.24 33.15
C GLN A 281 -12.41 14.25 32.02
N ASN A 282 -12.92 14.54 30.84
CA ASN A 282 -12.35 14.01 29.62
C ASN A 282 -11.01 14.71 29.34
N VAL A 283 -10.14 14.03 28.62
CA VAL A 283 -8.76 14.50 28.42
C VAL A 283 -8.28 14.34 26.98
N ALA A 284 -7.32 15.17 26.61
CA ALA A 284 -6.48 14.99 25.45
C ALA A 284 -5.16 14.32 25.87
N LEU A 285 -4.87 13.14 25.33
CA LEU A 285 -3.64 12.40 25.57
C LEU A 285 -2.61 12.73 24.49
N THR A 286 -1.40 13.04 24.94
CA THR A 286 -0.28 13.40 24.07
C THR A 286 0.71 12.23 23.89
N GLY A 287 1.88 12.48 23.28
CA GLY A 287 2.98 11.52 23.18
C GLY A 287 2.91 10.58 21.98
N SER A 288 1.79 10.50 21.28
CA SER A 288 1.71 9.78 20.01
C SER A 288 2.19 10.66 18.86
N ILE A 289 3.14 10.15 18.07
CA ILE A 289 3.61 10.79 16.84
C ILE A 289 2.96 10.13 15.64
N TYR A 290 2.81 8.80 15.67
CA TYR A 290 2.31 7.98 14.58
C TYR A 290 0.88 7.53 14.81
N GLU A 291 0.16 7.39 13.69
CA GLU A 291 -1.19 6.84 13.61
C GLU A 291 -1.17 5.68 12.60
N ALA A 292 -1.99 4.66 12.84
CA ALA A 292 -2.16 3.56 11.91
C ALA A 292 -2.74 4.09 10.59
N GLY A 293 -2.06 3.77 9.49
CA GLY A 293 -2.44 4.16 8.14
C GLY A 293 -2.69 2.94 7.26
N THR A 294 -3.58 3.09 6.30
CA THR A 294 -3.90 2.06 5.31
C THR A 294 -3.86 2.62 3.90
N GLY A 295 -3.65 1.73 2.92
CA GLY A 295 -3.72 2.05 1.52
C GLY A 295 -4.06 0.82 0.70
N THR A 296 -4.69 1.00 -0.45
CA THR A 296 -5.02 -0.08 -1.36
C THR A 296 -4.82 0.37 -2.79
N ARG A 297 -4.33 -0.55 -3.64
CA ARG A 297 -4.23 -0.38 -5.08
C ARG A 297 -4.58 -1.68 -5.77
N THR A 298 -5.40 -1.64 -6.82
CA THR A 298 -5.69 -2.78 -7.69
C THR A 298 -4.70 -2.81 -8.86
N GLU A 299 -4.13 -3.97 -9.12
CA GLU A 299 -3.29 -4.25 -10.27
C GLU A 299 -3.93 -5.33 -11.13
N TYR A 300 -3.80 -5.18 -12.46
CA TYR A 300 -4.26 -6.12 -13.47
C TYR A 300 -3.06 -6.79 -14.12
N TYR A 301 -3.21 -8.06 -14.46
CA TYR A 301 -2.23 -8.81 -15.26
C TYR A 301 -2.96 -9.59 -16.35
N PHE A 302 -2.26 -9.85 -17.45
CA PHE A 302 -2.82 -10.49 -18.62
C PHE A 302 -2.12 -11.81 -18.90
N LYS A 303 -2.85 -12.77 -19.49
CA LYS A 303 -2.34 -14.06 -19.92
C LYS A 303 -1.06 -13.86 -20.76
N ASN A 304 -0.09 -14.74 -20.54
CA ASN A 304 1.06 -14.82 -21.45
C ASN A 304 0.62 -15.35 -22.82
N GLU A 305 0.76 -14.54 -23.86
CA GLU A 305 0.38 -14.87 -25.23
C GLU A 305 1.59 -15.16 -26.15
N THR A 306 2.77 -15.35 -25.56
CA THR A 306 3.98 -15.69 -26.31
C THR A 306 3.80 -17.03 -27.01
N LYS A 307 3.94 -17.07 -28.33
CA LYS A 307 3.76 -18.26 -29.13
C LYS A 307 4.69 -18.32 -30.34
N ILE A 308 4.90 -19.54 -30.83
CA ILE A 308 5.60 -19.83 -32.08
C ILE A 308 4.57 -20.46 -33.04
N VAL A 309 4.56 -19.98 -34.27
CA VAL A 309 3.79 -20.55 -35.38
C VAL A 309 4.77 -21.02 -36.44
N ILE A 310 4.84 -22.31 -36.66
CA ILE A 310 5.65 -22.93 -37.74
C ILE A 310 4.72 -23.23 -38.92
N LEU A 311 5.00 -22.65 -40.08
CA LEU A 311 4.36 -22.98 -41.35
C LEU A 311 5.32 -23.85 -42.16
N LYS A 312 4.87 -25.04 -42.49
CA LYS A 312 5.58 -25.99 -43.34
C LYS A 312 4.94 -26.08 -44.72
N GLN A 313 5.72 -25.82 -45.75
CA GLN A 313 5.24 -25.83 -47.13
C GLN A 313 6.26 -26.37 -48.13
N SER A 314 5.81 -26.77 -49.32
CA SER A 314 6.68 -27.06 -50.47
C SER A 314 7.38 -25.79 -50.93
N GLN A 315 8.64 -25.87 -51.28
CA GLN A 315 9.39 -24.74 -51.80
C GLN A 315 8.88 -24.27 -53.16
N GLU A 316 8.48 -25.20 -54.02
CA GLU A 316 8.08 -24.96 -55.40
C GLU A 316 6.62 -24.49 -55.49
N THR A 317 5.71 -25.26 -54.88
CA THR A 317 4.26 -25.02 -55.02
C THR A 317 3.67 -24.09 -53.97
N LYS A 318 4.38 -23.90 -52.88
CA LYS A 318 3.90 -23.21 -51.67
C LYS A 318 2.69 -23.88 -51.02
N GLU A 319 2.37 -25.11 -51.40
CA GLU A 319 1.33 -25.91 -50.76
C GLU A 319 1.76 -26.36 -49.37
N PRO A 320 0.84 -26.34 -48.38
CA PRO A 320 1.15 -26.77 -47.03
C PRO A 320 1.50 -28.27 -46.99
N LEU A 321 2.46 -28.64 -46.16
CA LEU A 321 2.89 -30.00 -45.93
C LEU A 321 2.41 -30.48 -44.55
N LYS A 322 1.42 -31.38 -44.55
CA LYS A 322 0.87 -32.04 -43.37
C LYS A 322 1.77 -33.19 -42.93
N ASP A 323 1.65 -33.59 -41.64
CA ASP A 323 2.30 -34.76 -41.03
C ASP A 323 3.85 -34.69 -41.02
N VAL A 324 4.43 -33.50 -41.16
CA VAL A 324 5.85 -33.26 -40.99
C VAL A 324 6.16 -33.06 -39.50
N LYS A 325 7.22 -33.69 -38.97
CA LYS A 325 7.55 -33.69 -37.57
C LYS A 325 8.67 -32.71 -37.21
N PHE A 326 8.46 -31.97 -36.14
CA PHE A 326 9.39 -31.00 -35.57
C PHE A 326 9.64 -31.27 -34.11
N GLN A 327 10.74 -30.72 -33.62
CA GLN A 327 11.00 -30.54 -32.20
C GLN A 327 11.49 -29.10 -31.94
N ILE A 328 11.28 -28.60 -30.71
CA ILE A 328 11.79 -27.33 -30.25
C ILE A 328 12.77 -27.62 -29.13
N LEU A 329 13.95 -27.01 -29.21
CA LEU A 329 15.02 -27.12 -28.25
C LEU A 329 15.18 -25.79 -27.52
N ASP A 330 15.68 -25.84 -26.30
CA ASP A 330 16.03 -24.67 -25.49
C ASP A 330 17.40 -24.07 -25.91
N GLU A 331 17.85 -23.04 -25.17
CA GLU A 331 19.12 -22.37 -25.38
C GLU A 331 20.36 -23.30 -25.31
N ASN A 332 20.27 -24.43 -24.59
CA ASN A 332 21.32 -25.42 -24.43
C ASN A 332 21.22 -26.50 -25.52
N LYS A 333 20.24 -26.38 -26.43
CA LYS A 333 19.89 -27.38 -27.44
C LYS A 333 19.39 -28.71 -26.87
N GLU A 334 18.80 -28.67 -25.69
CA GLU A 334 18.07 -29.78 -25.10
C GLU A 334 16.62 -29.76 -25.60
N VAL A 335 16.03 -30.94 -25.89
CA VAL A 335 14.66 -31.02 -26.39
C VAL A 335 13.66 -30.59 -25.35
N LEU A 336 12.93 -29.51 -25.64
CA LEU A 336 11.88 -28.98 -24.79
C LEU A 336 10.49 -29.50 -25.23
N PHE A 337 10.22 -29.56 -26.52
CA PHE A 337 9.00 -30.12 -27.10
C PHE A 337 9.36 -31.10 -28.21
N SER A 338 8.84 -32.33 -28.14
CA SER A 338 9.00 -33.38 -29.17
C SER A 338 7.68 -33.68 -29.83
N ASP A 339 7.74 -34.41 -30.93
CA ASP A 339 6.59 -34.99 -31.67
C ASP A 339 5.55 -33.95 -32.15
N LEU A 340 6.02 -32.71 -32.36
CA LEU A 340 5.19 -31.68 -32.97
C LEU A 340 4.94 -31.97 -34.41
N THR A 341 3.68 -32.15 -34.82
CA THR A 341 3.30 -32.60 -36.19
C THR A 341 2.47 -31.50 -36.83
N THR A 342 2.77 -31.19 -38.10
CA THR A 342 1.99 -30.22 -38.90
C THR A 342 0.59 -30.74 -39.22
N ASN A 343 -0.40 -29.83 -39.10
CA ASN A 343 -1.80 -30.09 -39.43
C ASN A 343 -2.10 -29.99 -40.95
N GLU A 344 -3.39 -30.02 -41.36
CA GLU A 344 -3.84 -29.90 -42.75
C GLU A 344 -3.37 -28.60 -43.42
N GLU A 345 -3.24 -27.51 -42.65
CA GLU A 345 -2.76 -26.21 -43.12
C GLU A 345 -1.23 -26.10 -43.06
N GLY A 346 -0.51 -27.18 -42.75
CA GLY A 346 0.96 -27.19 -42.58
C GLY A 346 1.43 -26.47 -41.33
N LEU A 347 0.55 -26.25 -40.34
CA LEU A 347 0.86 -25.42 -39.15
C LEU A 347 1.15 -26.27 -37.92
N ILE A 348 2.10 -25.77 -37.13
CA ILE A 348 2.31 -26.12 -35.74
C ILE A 348 2.23 -24.82 -34.94
N ILE A 349 1.47 -24.82 -33.83
CA ILE A 349 1.35 -23.69 -32.91
C ILE A 349 1.77 -24.15 -31.52
N VAL A 350 2.76 -23.47 -30.92
CA VAL A 350 3.20 -23.70 -29.55
C VAL A 350 2.97 -22.43 -28.73
N GLU A 351 2.07 -22.50 -27.78
CA GLU A 351 1.62 -21.38 -26.98
C GLU A 351 2.22 -21.38 -25.57
N ASN A 352 2.10 -20.23 -24.86
CA ASN A 352 2.50 -20.03 -23.47
C ASN A 352 4.01 -20.26 -23.24
N LEU A 353 4.82 -19.91 -24.23
CA LEU A 353 6.27 -19.98 -24.12
C LEU A 353 6.80 -18.91 -23.17
N LEU A 354 7.91 -19.19 -22.53
CA LEU A 354 8.69 -18.14 -21.85
C LEU A 354 9.44 -17.32 -22.90
N PRO A 355 9.68 -16.03 -22.66
CA PRO A 355 10.66 -15.28 -23.45
C PRO A 355 12.04 -15.94 -23.36
N GLY A 356 12.76 -16.04 -24.48
CA GLY A 356 14.09 -16.64 -24.47
C GLY A 356 14.53 -17.14 -25.83
N GLU A 357 15.69 -17.79 -25.87
CA GLU A 357 16.27 -18.38 -27.06
C GLU A 357 15.79 -19.82 -27.27
N TYR A 358 15.33 -20.14 -28.48
CA TYR A 358 14.88 -21.47 -28.87
C TYR A 358 15.44 -21.84 -30.23
N TYR A 359 15.50 -23.14 -30.49
CA TYR A 359 15.87 -23.69 -31.78
C TYR A 359 14.75 -24.62 -32.29
N ILE A 360 14.33 -24.41 -33.52
CA ILE A 360 13.37 -25.27 -34.22
C ILE A 360 14.16 -26.24 -35.10
N GLN A 361 13.81 -27.51 -35.02
CA GLN A 361 14.42 -28.58 -35.84
C GLN A 361 13.36 -29.43 -36.45
N GLU A 362 13.44 -29.65 -37.77
CA GLU A 362 12.67 -30.67 -38.48
C GLU A 362 13.32 -32.02 -38.21
N VAL A 363 12.53 -33.05 -37.84
CA VAL A 363 13.01 -34.41 -37.50
C VAL A 363 12.62 -35.43 -38.54
N GLU A 364 11.44 -35.26 -39.18
CA GLU A 364 10.90 -36.19 -40.18
C GLU A 364 10.04 -35.42 -41.17
N THR A 365 10.16 -35.73 -42.46
CA THR A 365 9.34 -35.13 -43.52
C THR A 365 8.59 -36.19 -44.32
N LEU A 366 7.81 -35.77 -45.33
CA LEU A 366 7.06 -36.64 -46.20
C LEU A 366 7.96 -37.36 -47.20
N GLU A 367 7.51 -38.55 -47.65
CA GLU A 367 8.15 -39.26 -48.76
C GLU A 367 8.21 -38.38 -50.02
N GLY A 368 9.39 -38.30 -50.64
CA GLY A 368 9.62 -37.45 -51.80
C GLY A 368 10.13 -36.05 -51.48
N TYR A 369 10.30 -35.66 -50.21
CA TYR A 369 10.86 -34.38 -49.79
C TYR A 369 12.17 -34.56 -49.04
N GLU A 370 13.05 -33.56 -49.11
CA GLU A 370 14.26 -33.49 -48.26
C GLU A 370 13.96 -32.86 -46.93
N VAL A 371 14.49 -33.44 -45.82
CA VAL A 371 14.44 -32.86 -44.48
C VAL A 371 15.28 -31.60 -44.43
N TYR A 372 14.75 -30.53 -43.86
CA TYR A 372 15.54 -29.33 -43.54
C TYR A 372 16.43 -29.59 -42.31
N ASP A 373 17.72 -29.81 -42.52
CA ASP A 373 18.66 -30.31 -41.51
C ASP A 373 19.29 -29.24 -40.61
N LYS A 374 18.98 -27.95 -40.84
CA LYS A 374 19.55 -26.85 -40.04
C LYS A 374 18.65 -26.47 -38.86
N LEU A 375 19.29 -26.07 -37.76
CA LEU A 375 18.60 -25.45 -36.61
C LEU A 375 18.21 -24.02 -36.94
N ILE A 376 16.93 -23.69 -36.70
CA ILE A 376 16.39 -22.35 -36.90
C ILE A 376 16.34 -21.67 -35.51
N LYS A 377 17.19 -20.67 -35.31
CA LYS A 377 17.22 -19.88 -34.06
C LYS A 377 16.11 -18.85 -34.07
N ILE A 378 15.38 -18.75 -32.96
CA ILE A 378 14.38 -17.71 -32.67
C ILE A 378 14.51 -17.20 -31.26
N GLU A 379 14.04 -15.97 -31.01
CA GLU A 379 14.09 -15.32 -29.68
C GLU A 379 12.75 -14.61 -29.39
N PRO A 380 11.64 -15.35 -29.13
CA PRO A 380 10.37 -14.73 -28.80
C PRO A 380 10.46 -13.89 -27.52
N LYS A 381 9.86 -12.70 -27.57
CA LYS A 381 9.71 -11.80 -26.43
C LYS A 381 8.35 -12.03 -25.77
N LEU A 382 8.17 -11.45 -24.59
CA LEU A 382 6.90 -11.53 -23.86
C LEU A 382 5.74 -11.02 -24.73
N ASN A 383 4.69 -11.84 -24.85
CA ASN A 383 3.50 -11.59 -25.65
C ASN A 383 3.79 -11.34 -27.15
N GLU A 384 4.79 -12.02 -27.69
CA GLU A 384 5.16 -11.96 -29.10
C GLU A 384 4.72 -13.24 -29.83
N GLU A 385 4.20 -13.08 -31.03
CA GLU A 385 4.00 -14.18 -31.99
C GLU A 385 5.20 -14.22 -32.96
N VAL A 386 5.93 -15.34 -32.96
CA VAL A 386 7.02 -15.58 -33.92
C VAL A 386 6.52 -16.56 -34.96
N LYS A 387 6.47 -16.14 -36.24
CA LYS A 387 6.14 -16.98 -37.39
C LYS A 387 7.42 -17.42 -38.06
N VAL A 388 7.52 -18.75 -38.34
CA VAL A 388 8.65 -19.35 -39.02
C VAL A 388 8.14 -20.17 -40.20
N THR A 389 8.54 -19.83 -41.42
CA THR A 389 8.20 -20.60 -42.62
C THR A 389 9.36 -21.51 -42.99
N VAL A 390 9.11 -22.80 -43.02
CA VAL A 390 10.09 -23.82 -43.40
C VAL A 390 9.67 -24.45 -44.73
N ASN A 391 10.54 -24.35 -45.75
CA ASN A 391 10.29 -24.85 -47.07
C ASN A 391 11.09 -26.15 -47.30
N ASN A 392 10.47 -27.23 -47.87
CA ASN A 392 11.16 -28.42 -48.32
C ASN A 392 11.15 -28.54 -49.82
N LEU A 393 12.29 -28.99 -50.37
CA LEU A 393 12.46 -29.31 -51.79
C LEU A 393 11.90 -30.71 -52.06
N HIS A 394 11.21 -30.86 -53.18
CA HIS A 394 10.80 -32.17 -53.67
C HIS A 394 11.96 -32.87 -54.41
N ASN A 395 12.20 -34.14 -54.15
CA ASN A 395 13.35 -34.88 -54.65
C ASN A 395 13.39 -35.00 -56.19
N SER A 396 12.25 -34.81 -56.85
CA SER A 396 12.20 -34.84 -58.34
C SER A 396 12.86 -33.60 -58.97
N ASP A 397 13.10 -32.55 -58.24
CA ASP A 397 13.58 -31.26 -58.74
C ASP A 397 15.10 -31.07 -58.49
N ILE A 398 15.77 -32.16 -58.02
CA ILE A 398 17.22 -32.18 -57.76
C ILE A 398 17.93 -32.74 -59.00
N GLU A 399 17.83 -32.07 -60.14
CA GLU A 399 18.80 -32.25 -61.22
C GLU A 399 19.91 -31.20 -61.12
N GLU A 400 21.08 -31.65 -60.66
CA GLU A 400 22.46 -31.10 -60.83
C GLU A 400 22.70 -29.60 -60.76
N THR A 401 21.96 -28.83 -59.97
CA THR A 401 22.36 -27.46 -59.64
C THR A 401 22.52 -27.29 -58.13
N GLU A 402 23.58 -26.56 -57.74
CA GLU A 402 23.92 -26.28 -56.31
C GLU A 402 22.68 -26.03 -55.47
N LYS A 403 22.56 -26.77 -54.36
CA LYS A 403 21.45 -26.68 -53.39
C LYS A 403 21.38 -25.26 -52.82
N THR A 404 20.60 -24.37 -53.44
CA THR A 404 20.31 -23.04 -52.93
C THR A 404 18.99 -23.15 -52.15
N TYR A 405 19.08 -23.36 -50.84
CA TYR A 405 17.93 -23.17 -49.96
C TYR A 405 17.58 -21.69 -49.96
N THR A 406 16.31 -21.36 -50.24
CA THR A 406 15.79 -20.00 -50.06
C THR A 406 15.90 -19.65 -48.60
N GLU A 407 16.25 -18.36 -48.32
CA GLU A 407 16.30 -17.81 -46.97
C GLU A 407 15.02 -18.11 -46.20
N ILE A 408 15.17 -18.53 -44.94
CA ILE A 408 14.03 -18.74 -44.06
C ILE A 408 13.52 -17.36 -43.64
N GLU A 409 12.24 -17.10 -43.87
CA GLU A 409 11.56 -15.92 -43.41
C GLU A 409 11.13 -16.14 -41.96
N VAL A 410 11.67 -15.31 -41.03
CA VAL A 410 11.25 -15.23 -39.65
C VAL A 410 10.58 -13.88 -39.45
N GLU A 411 9.26 -13.90 -39.34
CA GLU A 411 8.49 -12.68 -39.01
C GLU A 411 8.18 -12.65 -37.52
N GLN A 412 8.49 -11.50 -36.90
CA GLN A 412 8.15 -11.22 -35.49
C GLN A 412 7.09 -10.13 -35.44
N GLU A 413 5.86 -10.49 -35.10
CA GLU A 413 4.78 -9.55 -34.85
C GLU A 413 4.57 -9.40 -33.34
N LYS A 414 4.72 -8.17 -32.84
CA LYS A 414 4.23 -7.84 -31.50
C LYS A 414 2.72 -7.90 -31.53
N SER A 415 2.12 -8.75 -30.70
CA SER A 415 0.71 -8.58 -30.36
C SER A 415 0.58 -7.27 -29.59
N GLU A 416 0.30 -6.19 -30.31
CA GLU A 416 -0.27 -5.02 -29.67
C GLU A 416 -1.67 -5.42 -29.21
N THR A 417 -1.78 -5.87 -27.97
CA THR A 417 -3.04 -5.74 -27.26
C THR A 417 -3.31 -4.24 -27.27
N VAL A 418 -4.11 -3.80 -28.22
CA VAL A 418 -4.72 -2.47 -28.22
C VAL A 418 -5.58 -2.47 -26.96
N VAL A 419 -4.98 -2.11 -25.85
CA VAL A 419 -5.72 -1.44 -24.79
C VAL A 419 -6.14 -0.16 -25.46
N GLU A 420 -7.32 -0.15 -26.13
CA GLU A 420 -8.07 1.07 -26.24
C GLU A 420 -8.12 1.64 -24.85
N GLN A 421 -7.17 2.48 -24.55
CA GLN A 421 -7.36 3.47 -23.53
C GLN A 421 -8.56 4.29 -24.02
N ASN A 422 -9.76 3.80 -23.68
CA ASN A 422 -10.82 4.73 -23.44
C ASN A 422 -10.17 5.76 -22.50
N LYS A 423 -9.85 6.91 -23.06
CA LYS A 423 -9.75 8.17 -22.37
C LYS A 423 -11.14 8.47 -21.81
N THR A 424 -11.59 7.66 -20.94
CA THR A 424 -12.40 8.11 -19.86
C THR A 424 -11.39 8.78 -18.95
N GLU A 425 -11.37 10.11 -18.98
CA GLU A 425 -10.93 10.86 -17.81
C GLU A 425 -11.48 10.07 -16.62
N ILE A 426 -10.59 9.37 -15.94
CA ILE A 426 -10.84 8.97 -14.57
C ILE A 426 -10.88 10.34 -13.88
N LYS A 427 -12.07 10.96 -13.89
CA LYS A 427 -12.45 11.72 -12.73
C LYS A 427 -12.13 10.74 -11.59
N VAL A 428 -11.16 11.12 -10.80
CA VAL A 428 -11.01 10.62 -9.44
C VAL A 428 -12.35 11.00 -8.79
N GLU A 429 -13.38 10.20 -9.03
CA GLU A 429 -14.39 10.03 -8.03
C GLU A 429 -13.59 9.47 -6.86
N GLU A 430 -13.29 10.35 -5.93
CA GLU A 430 -13.19 9.98 -4.54
C GLU A 430 -14.40 9.09 -4.29
N ASN A 431 -14.24 7.79 -4.52
CA ASN A 431 -15.04 6.81 -3.85
C ASN A 431 -14.67 6.97 -2.37
N LYS A 432 -15.29 7.97 -1.75
CA LYS A 432 -15.74 7.88 -0.40
C LYS A 432 -16.59 6.61 -0.32
N THR A 433 -15.94 5.48 -0.24
CA THR A 433 -16.51 4.38 0.51
C THR A 433 -16.61 4.96 1.91
N GLU A 434 -17.78 5.53 2.21
CA GLU A 434 -18.21 5.75 3.56
C GLU A 434 -18.13 4.38 4.26
N ILE A 435 -16.97 4.08 4.83
CA ILE A 435 -16.96 3.33 6.06
C ILE A 435 -17.61 4.32 7.03
N LYS A 436 -18.91 4.17 7.18
CA LYS A 436 -19.64 4.67 8.34
C LYS A 436 -19.17 3.87 9.56
N GLU A 437 -17.92 3.98 9.92
CA GLU A 437 -17.58 3.97 11.32
C GLU A 437 -18.21 5.24 11.88
N ASN A 438 -19.09 5.07 12.85
CA ASN A 438 -19.64 6.14 13.65
C ASN A 438 -18.49 6.87 14.37
N ILE A 439 -17.79 7.74 13.66
CA ILE A 439 -16.99 8.78 14.26
C ILE A 439 -18.02 9.82 14.69
N GLU A 440 -18.57 9.64 15.90
CA GLU A 440 -19.25 10.75 16.58
C GLU A 440 -18.30 11.93 16.58
N THR A 441 -18.65 12.95 15.83
CA THR A 441 -17.95 14.25 15.87
C THR A 441 -18.14 14.78 17.29
N ILE A 442 -17.13 14.60 18.14
CA ILE A 442 -17.16 15.10 19.50
C ILE A 442 -16.98 16.62 19.42
N LYS A 443 -18.10 17.34 19.37
CA LYS A 443 -18.08 18.77 19.64
C LYS A 443 -17.76 18.92 21.11
N LEU A 444 -16.61 19.50 21.40
CA LEU A 444 -16.29 19.93 22.76
C LEU A 444 -17.36 20.95 23.22
N PRO A 445 -17.80 20.90 24.47
CA PRO A 445 -18.88 21.75 24.92
C PRO A 445 -18.50 23.22 24.80
N LYS A 446 -19.15 23.93 23.89
CA LYS A 446 -19.20 25.40 23.91
C LYS A 446 -20.26 25.79 24.95
N THR A 447 -19.88 25.86 26.17
CA THR A 447 -20.77 26.43 27.20
C THR A 447 -20.71 27.93 27.06
N GLY A 448 -21.77 28.53 26.55
CA GLY A 448 -22.03 29.95 26.77
C GLY A 448 -22.26 30.18 28.25
N MET A 449 -21.55 31.05 28.77
CA MET A 449 -21.52 31.98 29.88
C MET A 449 -20.22 31.96 30.63
#